data_f4b749baa2077791eae24c19f84b5a5a
#
_entry.id   f4b749baa2077791eae24c19f84b5a5a
#
_cell.length_a   1.000
_cell.length_b   1.000
_cell.length_c   1.000
_cell.angle_alpha   90.00
_cell.angle_beta   90.00
_cell.angle_gamma   90.00
#
_symmetry.space_group_name_H-M   'P 1'
#
loop_
_entity.id
_entity.type
_entity.pdbx_description
1 polymer ?
#
loop_
_entity_poly.entity_id
_entity_poly.type
_entity_poly.pdbx_seq_one_letter_code
_entity_poly.pdbx_strand_id
1 'polypeptide(L)'
;FQERIPIKSPKSGYLQFISSEVLLDLVSKEDALLWLHHRPGSYLVKGSEIGELYTHSTWDEKKTEILLNQFVIGKTKTYQQDLEFSIHQMVEIAVRALSPGVNDSYTAIACIDNLTSAMSYLAETKFPSKYRFDEEGKLRVIANILDFEGVLDAAFNQIRQFSTGSTAVIIRLMEALTIIQQFTKIESHKKAVIKHAKMVLSIGEQTIKEKNDINDLKDRAAKILS
;
A
#
# COMPACT_ATOMS: atom_id res chain seq x y z
N PHE A 1 -14.35 24.38 -12.58
CA PHE A 1 -15.57 23.57 -12.37
C PHE A 1 -16.59 24.40 -11.60
N GLN A 2 -17.87 24.29 -11.98
CA GLN A 2 -18.95 25.09 -11.38
C GLN A 2 -19.69 24.34 -10.26
N GLU A 3 -19.66 23.00 -10.31
CA GLU A 3 -20.38 22.15 -9.37
C GLU A 3 -19.47 21.04 -8.82
N ARG A 4 -19.60 20.78 -7.51
CA ARG A 4 -18.99 19.65 -6.81
C ARG A 4 -20.10 18.68 -6.39
N ILE A 5 -20.03 17.45 -6.85
CA ILE A 5 -21.01 16.40 -6.57
C ILE A 5 -20.36 15.28 -5.79
N PRO A 6 -20.78 15.03 -4.53
CA PRO A 6 -20.26 13.90 -3.75
C PRO A 6 -20.80 12.59 -4.30
N ILE A 7 -19.90 11.67 -4.63
CA ILE A 7 -20.24 10.31 -5.06
C ILE A 7 -20.30 9.41 -3.83
N LYS A 8 -21.49 8.96 -3.48
CA LYS A 8 -21.74 8.19 -2.24
C LYS A 8 -21.83 6.69 -2.50
N SER A 9 -21.32 5.90 -1.57
CA SER A 9 -21.41 4.44 -1.63
C SER A 9 -22.86 3.96 -1.56
N PRO A 10 -23.31 3.12 -2.51
CA PRO A 10 -24.69 2.61 -2.53
C PRO A 10 -24.93 1.56 -1.43
N LYS A 11 -23.86 0.92 -0.93
CA LYS A 11 -23.93 -0.14 0.09
C LYS A 11 -22.66 -0.21 0.93
N SER A 12 -22.73 -0.87 2.07
CA SER A 12 -21.55 -1.18 2.90
C SER A 12 -20.84 -2.42 2.38
N GLY A 13 -19.49 -2.43 2.43
CA GLY A 13 -18.66 -3.56 2.02
C GLY A 13 -17.25 -3.11 1.59
N TYR A 14 -16.46 -4.09 1.15
CA TYR A 14 -15.13 -3.84 0.61
C TYR A 14 -15.22 -3.45 -0.86
N LEU A 15 -14.56 -2.37 -1.23
CA LEU A 15 -14.34 -2.02 -2.63
C LEU A 15 -13.39 -3.05 -3.24
N GLN A 16 -13.92 -3.90 -4.12
CA GLN A 16 -13.20 -5.03 -4.69
C GLN A 16 -12.55 -4.71 -6.03
N PHE A 17 -13.20 -3.84 -6.82
CA PHE A 17 -12.76 -3.51 -8.17
C PHE A 17 -13.29 -2.14 -8.60
N ILE A 18 -12.48 -1.45 -9.41
CA ILE A 18 -12.83 -0.19 -10.09
C ILE A 18 -12.53 -0.36 -11.58
N SER A 19 -13.54 -0.17 -12.44
CA SER A 19 -13.40 -0.16 -13.89
C SER A 19 -12.77 1.16 -14.36
N SER A 20 -11.46 1.32 -14.13
CA SER A 20 -10.77 2.61 -14.28
C SER A 20 -10.83 3.19 -15.69
N GLU A 21 -10.76 2.35 -16.75
CA GLU A 21 -10.82 2.78 -18.14
C GLU A 21 -12.22 3.30 -18.49
N VAL A 22 -13.26 2.58 -18.04
CA VAL A 22 -14.65 3.00 -18.28
C VAL A 22 -14.97 4.30 -17.53
N LEU A 23 -14.45 4.45 -16.28
CA LEU A 23 -14.58 5.70 -15.55
C LEU A 23 -13.90 6.86 -16.27
N LEU A 24 -12.68 6.65 -16.78
CA LEU A 24 -11.95 7.67 -17.52
C LEU A 24 -12.73 8.12 -18.77
N ASP A 25 -13.23 7.17 -19.56
CA ASP A 25 -14.04 7.45 -20.75
C ASP A 25 -15.32 8.22 -20.40
N LEU A 26 -16.03 7.77 -19.35
CA LEU A 26 -17.27 8.40 -18.90
C LEU A 26 -17.05 9.88 -18.52
N VAL A 27 -16.07 10.17 -17.66
CA VAL A 27 -15.83 11.54 -17.19
C VAL A 27 -15.20 12.42 -18.27
N SER A 28 -14.46 11.84 -19.23
CA SER A 28 -13.93 12.56 -20.38
C SER A 28 -15.04 13.06 -21.30
N LYS A 29 -16.02 12.20 -21.61
CA LYS A 29 -17.18 12.56 -22.44
C LYS A 29 -18.05 13.67 -21.84
N GLU A 30 -18.08 13.75 -20.52
CA GLU A 30 -18.88 14.74 -19.78
C GLU A 30 -18.07 16.00 -19.40
N ASP A 31 -16.83 16.13 -19.88
CA ASP A 31 -15.88 17.20 -19.52
C ASP A 31 -15.78 17.41 -18.00
N ALA A 32 -15.74 16.29 -17.24
CA ALA A 32 -15.71 16.27 -15.78
C ALA A 32 -14.35 15.82 -15.25
N LEU A 33 -14.10 16.07 -13.95
CA LEU A 33 -12.99 15.55 -13.17
C LEU A 33 -13.54 14.72 -12.01
N LEU A 34 -13.09 13.49 -11.88
CA LEU A 34 -13.41 12.59 -10.77
C LEU A 34 -12.21 12.46 -9.82
N TRP A 35 -12.42 12.77 -8.55
CA TRP A 35 -11.43 12.53 -7.50
C TRP A 35 -11.89 11.38 -6.61
N LEU A 36 -11.16 10.27 -6.64
CA LEU A 36 -11.44 9.08 -5.85
C LEU A 36 -10.68 9.12 -4.51
N HIS A 37 -11.41 8.97 -3.41
CA HIS A 37 -10.85 8.96 -2.05
C HIS A 37 -10.42 7.57 -1.61
N HIS A 38 -10.99 6.54 -2.22
CA HIS A 38 -10.77 5.14 -1.86
C HIS A 38 -10.18 4.34 -3.03
N ARG A 39 -9.44 3.30 -2.69
CA ARG A 39 -8.91 2.30 -3.64
C ARG A 39 -9.47 0.92 -3.32
N PRO A 40 -9.36 -0.07 -4.22
CA PRO A 40 -9.66 -1.45 -3.92
C PRO A 40 -9.00 -1.91 -2.61
N GLY A 41 -9.72 -2.71 -1.82
CA GLY A 41 -9.34 -3.08 -0.44
C GLY A 41 -9.96 -2.20 0.66
N SER A 42 -10.39 -0.96 0.35
CA SER A 42 -11.04 -0.08 1.32
C SER A 42 -12.42 -0.60 1.72
N TYR A 43 -12.74 -0.52 3.01
CA TYR A 43 -14.09 -0.77 3.49
C TYR A 43 -14.94 0.51 3.39
N LEU A 44 -16.07 0.42 2.72
CA LEU A 44 -17.00 1.51 2.50
C LEU A 44 -18.25 1.30 3.38
N VAL A 45 -18.79 2.40 3.88
CA VAL A 45 -20.09 2.41 4.57
C VAL A 45 -21.14 3.00 3.64
N LYS A 46 -22.34 2.44 3.60
CA LYS A 46 -23.45 2.98 2.80
C LYS A 46 -23.66 4.47 3.09
N GLY A 47 -23.64 5.30 2.05
CA GLY A 47 -23.79 6.76 2.14
C GLY A 47 -22.51 7.52 2.41
N SER A 48 -21.36 6.87 2.73
CA SER A 48 -20.06 7.55 2.80
C SER A 48 -19.57 7.95 1.42
N GLU A 49 -18.77 9.01 1.33
CA GLU A 49 -18.21 9.49 0.07
C GLU A 49 -17.13 8.53 -0.44
N ILE A 50 -17.29 8.03 -1.67
CA ILE A 50 -16.28 7.27 -2.41
C ILE A 50 -15.30 8.23 -3.08
N GLY A 51 -15.79 9.38 -3.51
CA GLY A 51 -15.06 10.41 -4.23
C GLY A 51 -15.94 11.60 -4.52
N GLU A 52 -15.40 12.51 -5.30
CA GLU A 52 -16.02 13.78 -5.71
C GLU A 52 -15.94 13.92 -7.22
N LEU A 53 -17.04 14.35 -7.82
CA LEU A 53 -17.10 14.72 -9.22
C LEU A 53 -17.18 16.24 -9.35
N TYR A 54 -16.39 16.80 -10.24
CA TYR A 54 -16.36 18.22 -10.57
C TYR A 54 -16.75 18.38 -12.04
N THR A 55 -17.80 19.17 -12.32
CA THR A 55 -18.33 19.32 -13.67
C THR A 55 -18.70 20.78 -13.95
N HIS A 56 -18.81 21.13 -15.25
CA HIS A 56 -19.35 22.38 -15.76
C HIS A 56 -20.79 22.22 -16.30
N SER A 57 -21.23 20.96 -16.49
CA SER A 57 -22.53 20.61 -17.05
C SER A 57 -23.46 19.99 -16.01
N THR A 58 -24.75 19.90 -16.35
CA THR A 58 -25.72 19.19 -15.50
C THR A 58 -25.37 17.71 -15.38
N TRP A 59 -25.31 17.24 -14.14
CA TRP A 59 -25.06 15.84 -13.80
C TRP A 59 -26.29 15.26 -13.12
N ASP A 60 -26.96 14.34 -13.78
CA ASP A 60 -28.22 13.75 -13.29
C ASP A 60 -28.01 12.43 -12.55
N GLU A 61 -29.09 11.89 -11.96
CA GLU A 61 -29.09 10.63 -11.22
C GLU A 61 -28.70 9.44 -12.12
N LYS A 62 -29.09 9.44 -13.39
CA LYS A 62 -28.78 8.38 -14.35
C LYS A 62 -27.27 8.28 -14.61
N LYS A 63 -26.62 9.42 -14.77
CA LYS A 63 -25.15 9.47 -14.92
C LYS A 63 -24.45 9.00 -13.64
N THR A 64 -24.98 9.37 -12.48
CA THR A 64 -24.50 8.89 -11.18
C THR A 64 -24.62 7.37 -11.06
N GLU A 65 -25.74 6.78 -11.48
CA GLU A 65 -25.93 5.34 -11.48
C GLU A 65 -24.94 4.61 -12.40
N ILE A 66 -24.76 5.12 -13.63
CA ILE A 66 -23.76 4.57 -14.59
C ILE A 66 -22.36 4.62 -14.00
N LEU A 67 -21.99 5.73 -13.34
CA LEU A 67 -20.70 5.89 -12.66
C LEU A 67 -20.56 4.89 -11.50
N LEU A 68 -21.57 4.75 -10.64
CA LEU A 68 -21.55 3.84 -9.50
C LEU A 68 -21.47 2.36 -9.90
N ASN A 69 -22.02 2.00 -11.06
CA ASN A 69 -21.91 0.64 -11.61
C ASN A 69 -20.47 0.23 -11.97
N GLN A 70 -19.52 1.20 -12.00
CA GLN A 70 -18.10 0.92 -12.24
C GLN A 70 -17.36 0.49 -10.97
N PHE A 71 -18.03 0.48 -9.82
CA PHE A 71 -17.47 0.07 -8.53
C PHE A 71 -18.08 -1.26 -8.09
N VAL A 72 -17.26 -2.30 -7.98
CA VAL A 72 -17.68 -3.57 -7.40
C VAL A 72 -17.43 -3.53 -5.90
N ILE A 73 -18.51 -3.60 -5.13
CA ILE A 73 -18.46 -3.61 -3.66
C ILE A 73 -19.01 -4.95 -3.17
N GLY A 74 -18.26 -5.68 -2.35
CA GLY A 74 -18.62 -7.00 -1.86
C GLY A 74 -18.39 -7.19 -0.36
N LYS A 75 -18.81 -8.34 0.17
CA LYS A 75 -18.71 -8.65 1.61
C LYS A 75 -17.30 -9.01 2.06
N THR A 76 -16.44 -9.45 1.15
CA THR A 76 -15.06 -9.92 1.42
C THR A 76 -14.06 -9.13 0.62
N LYS A 77 -12.81 -9.07 1.09
CA LYS A 77 -11.68 -8.60 0.29
C LYS A 77 -11.36 -9.59 -0.83
N THR A 78 -10.80 -9.08 -1.94
CA THR A 78 -10.31 -9.88 -3.05
C THR A 78 -8.91 -9.40 -3.42
N TYR A 79 -8.09 -10.28 -3.97
CA TYR A 79 -6.71 -9.95 -4.39
C TYR A 79 -6.62 -9.35 -5.81
N GLN A 80 -7.74 -9.20 -6.49
CA GLN A 80 -7.77 -8.84 -7.92
C GLN A 80 -7.18 -7.45 -8.20
N GLN A 81 -7.46 -6.47 -7.35
CA GLN A 81 -6.86 -5.12 -7.41
C GLN A 81 -6.32 -4.65 -6.05
N ASP A 82 -6.27 -5.54 -5.04
CA ASP A 82 -5.80 -5.24 -3.68
C ASP A 82 -4.50 -6.00 -3.40
N LEU A 83 -3.37 -5.39 -3.76
CA LEU A 83 -2.04 -5.95 -3.50
C LEU A 83 -1.77 -6.06 -1.98
N GLU A 84 -2.25 -5.09 -1.18
CA GLU A 84 -2.08 -5.11 0.27
C GLU A 84 -2.72 -6.34 0.91
N PHE A 85 -3.83 -6.83 0.38
CA PHE A 85 -4.51 -8.00 0.92
C PHE A 85 -3.61 -9.24 0.90
N SER A 86 -2.92 -9.49 -0.22
CA SER A 86 -1.97 -10.61 -0.33
C SER A 86 -0.78 -10.45 0.60
N ILE A 87 -0.25 -9.22 0.75
CA ILE A 87 0.83 -8.90 1.68
C ILE A 87 0.38 -9.13 3.12
N HIS A 88 -0.80 -8.63 3.50
CA HIS A 88 -1.33 -8.76 4.85
C HIS A 88 -1.53 -10.22 5.27
N GLN A 89 -1.87 -11.14 4.36
CA GLN A 89 -1.95 -12.56 4.68
C GLN A 89 -0.58 -13.12 5.14
N MET A 90 0.52 -12.75 4.47
CA MET A 90 1.86 -13.15 4.85
C MET A 90 2.29 -12.48 6.17
N VAL A 91 1.98 -11.21 6.34
CA VAL A 91 2.25 -10.44 7.56
C VAL A 91 1.50 -11.03 8.75
N GLU A 92 0.25 -11.46 8.58
CA GLU A 92 -0.55 -12.09 9.64
C GLU A 92 0.10 -13.39 10.12
N ILE A 93 0.65 -14.21 9.22
CA ILE A 93 1.40 -15.42 9.59
C ILE A 93 2.64 -15.05 10.40
N ALA A 94 3.43 -14.08 9.97
CA ALA A 94 4.62 -13.63 10.67
C ALA A 94 4.30 -13.08 12.07
N VAL A 95 3.28 -12.24 12.19
CA VAL A 95 2.85 -11.64 13.47
C VAL A 95 2.32 -12.71 14.44
N ARG A 96 1.57 -13.68 13.96
CA ARG A 96 1.15 -14.83 14.79
C ARG A 96 2.34 -15.64 15.27
N ALA A 97 3.32 -15.89 14.41
CA ALA A 97 4.54 -16.60 14.78
C ALA A 97 5.32 -15.86 15.89
N LEU A 98 5.33 -14.53 15.86
CA LEU A 98 5.98 -13.68 16.86
C LEU A 98 5.16 -13.45 18.12
N SER A 99 3.93 -13.95 18.20
CA SER A 99 3.12 -13.80 19.41
C SER A 99 3.75 -14.54 20.60
N PRO A 100 3.59 -14.03 21.85
CA PRO A 100 4.22 -14.63 23.02
C PRO A 100 3.86 -16.11 23.24
N GLY A 101 2.69 -16.56 22.78
CA GLY A 101 2.25 -17.94 22.91
C GLY A 101 2.84 -18.90 21.89
N VAL A 102 3.33 -18.40 20.74
CA VAL A 102 3.93 -19.21 19.66
C VAL A 102 5.45 -19.08 19.65
N ASN A 103 5.95 -17.85 19.64
CA ASN A 103 7.37 -17.48 19.69
C ASN A 103 8.25 -18.23 18.68
N ASP A 104 7.78 -18.33 17.43
CA ASP A 104 8.46 -19.00 16.32
C ASP A 104 9.12 -17.98 15.39
N SER A 105 10.35 -17.60 15.71
CA SER A 105 11.14 -16.64 14.91
C SER A 105 11.47 -17.18 13.52
N TYR A 106 11.58 -18.48 13.32
CA TYR A 106 11.92 -19.05 12.01
C TYR A 106 10.78 -18.93 11.00
N THR A 107 9.54 -19.16 11.44
CA THR A 107 8.36 -18.90 10.58
C THR A 107 8.26 -17.42 10.22
N ALA A 108 8.51 -16.51 11.17
CA ALA A 108 8.52 -15.07 10.88
C ALA A 108 9.63 -14.70 9.87
N ILE A 109 10.84 -15.26 10.01
CA ILE A 109 11.95 -15.08 9.07
C ILE A 109 11.57 -15.58 7.67
N ALA A 110 10.97 -16.77 7.56
CA ALA A 110 10.53 -17.30 6.27
C ALA A 110 9.49 -16.37 5.58
N CYS A 111 8.59 -15.76 6.35
CA CYS A 111 7.66 -14.76 5.82
C CYS A 111 8.39 -13.50 5.34
N ILE A 112 9.38 -13.00 6.10
CA ILE A 112 10.22 -11.86 5.72
C ILE A 112 10.96 -12.17 4.41
N ASP A 113 11.49 -13.37 4.23
CA ASP A 113 12.21 -13.78 3.02
C ASP A 113 11.30 -13.76 1.77
N ASN A 114 10.09 -14.28 1.91
CA ASN A 114 9.09 -14.23 0.82
C ASN A 114 8.69 -12.77 0.51
N LEU A 115 8.44 -11.96 1.53
CA LEU A 115 8.15 -10.54 1.36
C LEU A 115 9.33 -9.80 0.72
N THR A 116 10.58 -10.12 1.11
CA THR A 116 11.79 -9.55 0.50
C THR A 116 11.84 -9.79 -1.00
N SER A 117 11.56 -11.02 -1.43
CA SER A 117 11.51 -11.35 -2.86
C SER A 117 10.46 -10.53 -3.61
N ALA A 118 9.24 -10.45 -3.06
CA ALA A 118 8.16 -9.67 -3.66
C ALA A 118 8.49 -8.16 -3.70
N MET A 119 9.04 -7.61 -2.60
CA MET A 119 9.41 -6.20 -2.51
C MET A 119 10.58 -5.86 -3.44
N SER A 120 11.55 -6.75 -3.62
CA SER A 120 12.65 -6.56 -4.57
C SER A 120 12.15 -6.44 -6.01
N TYR A 121 11.19 -7.28 -6.41
CA TYR A 121 10.52 -7.17 -7.70
C TYR A 121 9.77 -5.82 -7.84
N LEU A 122 9.02 -5.42 -6.83
CA LEU A 122 8.26 -4.17 -6.84
C LEU A 122 9.17 -2.94 -6.79
N ALA A 123 10.37 -3.04 -6.22
CA ALA A 123 11.35 -1.95 -6.16
C ALA A 123 11.83 -1.49 -7.54
N GLU A 124 11.84 -2.39 -8.53
CA GLU A 124 12.15 -2.07 -9.93
C GLU A 124 10.93 -1.59 -10.72
N THR A 125 9.71 -1.82 -10.20
CA THR A 125 8.46 -1.57 -10.90
C THR A 125 8.03 -0.11 -10.75
N LYS A 126 7.64 0.51 -11.87
CA LYS A 126 7.03 1.84 -11.84
C LYS A 126 5.56 1.71 -11.46
N PHE A 127 5.19 2.28 -10.33
CA PHE A 127 3.80 2.32 -9.89
C PHE A 127 2.95 3.24 -10.78
N PRO A 128 1.66 2.95 -10.96
CA PRO A 128 0.77 3.79 -11.74
C PRO A 128 0.71 5.21 -11.20
N SER A 129 0.55 6.20 -12.08
CA SER A 129 0.28 7.58 -11.65
C SER A 129 -1.10 7.67 -11.01
N LYS A 130 -1.24 8.50 -9.97
CA LYS A 130 -2.54 8.86 -9.41
C LYS A 130 -3.37 9.74 -10.37
N TYR A 131 -2.71 10.40 -11.33
CA TYR A 131 -3.35 11.29 -12.29
C TYR A 131 -3.60 10.54 -13.59
N ARG A 132 -4.85 10.56 -14.05
CA ARG A 132 -5.28 9.97 -15.31
C ARG A 132 -5.74 11.08 -16.24
N PHE A 133 -5.20 11.07 -17.44
CA PHE A 133 -5.46 12.07 -18.47
C PHE A 133 -6.23 11.41 -19.62
N ASP A 134 -7.08 12.17 -20.29
CA ASP A 134 -7.71 11.76 -21.53
C ASP A 134 -6.73 11.85 -22.73
N GLU A 135 -7.21 11.51 -23.92
CA GLU A 135 -6.41 11.55 -25.15
C GLU A 135 -5.97 12.96 -25.54
N GLU A 136 -6.68 13.99 -25.07
CA GLU A 136 -6.32 15.40 -25.27
C GLU A 136 -5.32 15.92 -24.21
N GLY A 137 -4.92 15.09 -23.25
CA GLY A 137 -4.01 15.46 -22.18
C GLY A 137 -4.66 16.24 -21.04
N LYS A 138 -5.99 16.25 -20.94
CA LYS A 138 -6.71 16.88 -19.82
C LYS A 138 -6.82 15.90 -18.66
N LEU A 139 -6.58 16.39 -17.43
CA LEU A 139 -6.74 15.61 -16.20
C LEU A 139 -8.21 15.28 -15.97
N ARG A 140 -8.54 13.99 -15.88
CA ARG A 140 -9.92 13.48 -15.75
C ARG A 140 -10.16 12.68 -14.50
N VAL A 141 -9.15 11.95 -13.99
CA VAL A 141 -9.31 11.20 -12.76
C VAL A 141 -8.09 11.41 -11.86
N ILE A 142 -8.35 11.70 -10.58
CA ILE A 142 -7.37 11.64 -9.50
C ILE A 142 -7.70 10.39 -8.69
N ALA A 143 -6.89 9.35 -8.83
CA ALA A 143 -7.11 8.08 -8.16
C ALA A 143 -6.36 8.02 -6.81
N ASN A 144 -6.94 7.34 -5.83
CA ASN A 144 -6.19 6.89 -4.67
C ASN A 144 -5.42 5.62 -5.07
N ILE A 145 -4.12 5.66 -4.98
CA ILE A 145 -3.24 4.55 -5.36
C ILE A 145 -2.39 4.10 -4.17
N LEU A 146 -1.99 2.85 -4.22
CA LEU A 146 -0.92 2.33 -3.38
C LEU A 146 0.41 2.58 -4.10
N ASP A 147 1.36 3.22 -3.43
CA ASP A 147 2.72 3.41 -3.93
C ASP A 147 3.71 2.44 -3.26
N PHE A 148 4.99 2.49 -3.66
CA PHE A 148 6.00 1.59 -3.12
C PHE A 148 6.22 1.76 -1.62
N GLU A 149 6.16 2.99 -1.10
CA GLU A 149 6.29 3.26 0.34
C GLU A 149 5.13 2.62 1.11
N GLY A 150 3.90 2.78 0.62
CA GLY A 150 2.72 2.13 1.23
C GLY A 150 2.79 0.61 1.21
N VAL A 151 3.38 0.03 0.15
CA VAL A 151 3.60 -1.43 0.08
C VAL A 151 4.65 -1.89 1.10
N LEU A 152 5.75 -1.14 1.27
CA LEU A 152 6.74 -1.42 2.32
C LEU A 152 6.15 -1.28 3.71
N ASP A 153 5.33 -0.25 3.95
CA ASP A 153 4.62 -0.05 5.21
C ASP A 153 3.72 -1.26 5.52
N ALA A 154 2.95 -1.73 4.55
CA ALA A 154 2.10 -2.90 4.70
C ALA A 154 2.90 -4.18 4.99
N ALA A 155 4.06 -4.37 4.34
CA ALA A 155 4.88 -5.56 4.48
C ALA A 155 5.63 -5.63 5.82
N PHE A 156 6.19 -4.52 6.30
CA PHE A 156 7.18 -4.58 7.37
C PHE A 156 6.81 -3.88 8.67
N ASN A 157 5.86 -2.93 8.68
CA ASN A 157 5.57 -2.17 9.90
C ASN A 157 5.09 -3.04 11.05
N GLN A 158 4.13 -3.94 10.81
CA GLN A 158 3.62 -4.81 11.88
C GLN A 158 4.67 -5.83 12.31
N ILE A 159 5.39 -6.46 11.37
CA ILE A 159 6.45 -7.42 11.72
C ILE A 159 7.51 -6.74 12.60
N ARG A 160 7.95 -5.53 12.22
CA ARG A 160 8.89 -4.72 13.00
C ARG A 160 8.35 -4.43 14.41
N GLN A 161 7.08 -4.04 14.54
CA GLN A 161 6.48 -3.74 15.85
C GLN A 161 6.40 -4.97 16.77
N PHE A 162 6.16 -6.15 16.20
CA PHE A 162 6.09 -7.40 16.95
C PHE A 162 7.44 -8.10 17.13
N SER A 163 8.52 -7.59 16.53
CA SER A 163 9.85 -8.20 16.59
C SER A 163 10.63 -7.88 17.88
N THR A 164 10.10 -7.07 18.79
CA THR A 164 10.81 -6.54 19.98
C THR A 164 11.36 -7.62 20.94
N GLY A 165 10.90 -8.85 20.83
CA GLY A 165 11.41 -10.00 21.59
C GLY A 165 12.39 -10.89 20.82
N SER A 166 12.70 -10.59 19.54
CA SER A 166 13.51 -11.45 18.70
C SER A 166 14.59 -10.69 17.94
N THR A 167 15.82 -10.71 18.46
CA THR A 167 17.00 -10.13 17.81
C THR A 167 17.18 -10.66 16.38
N ALA A 168 17.01 -11.96 16.17
CA ALA A 168 17.16 -12.59 14.86
C ALA A 168 16.20 -12.00 13.81
N VAL A 169 14.97 -11.71 14.20
CA VAL A 169 13.96 -11.11 13.30
C VAL A 169 14.31 -9.66 12.99
N ILE A 170 14.79 -8.88 13.96
CA ILE A 170 15.24 -7.49 13.75
C ILE A 170 16.41 -7.46 12.76
N ILE A 171 17.40 -8.32 12.94
CA ILE A 171 18.55 -8.46 12.04
C ILE A 171 18.06 -8.87 10.64
N ARG A 172 17.16 -9.85 10.55
CA ARG A 172 16.62 -10.29 9.26
C ARG A 172 15.84 -9.19 8.52
N LEU A 173 15.09 -8.35 9.23
CA LEU A 173 14.45 -7.17 8.63
C LEU A 173 15.47 -6.20 8.03
N MET A 174 16.59 -5.95 8.71
CA MET A 174 17.66 -5.10 8.17
C MET A 174 18.31 -5.72 6.93
N GLU A 175 18.56 -7.02 6.92
CA GLU A 175 19.05 -7.75 5.75
C GLU A 175 18.08 -7.66 4.57
N ALA A 176 16.77 -7.86 4.83
CA ALA A 176 15.72 -7.74 3.84
C ALA A 176 15.74 -6.36 3.15
N LEU A 177 15.81 -5.29 3.94
CA LEU A 177 15.89 -3.93 3.42
C LEU A 177 17.18 -3.67 2.62
N THR A 178 18.32 -4.25 3.07
CA THR A 178 19.60 -4.17 2.33
C THR A 178 19.48 -4.86 0.97
N ILE A 179 18.82 -6.01 0.90
CA ILE A 179 18.58 -6.72 -0.36
C ILE A 179 17.67 -5.89 -1.26
N ILE A 180 16.52 -5.42 -0.76
CA ILE A 180 15.55 -4.63 -1.54
C ILE A 180 16.21 -3.37 -2.10
N GLN A 181 17.09 -2.71 -1.34
CA GLN A 181 17.80 -1.50 -1.80
C GLN A 181 18.62 -1.74 -3.08
N GLN A 182 19.19 -2.93 -3.25
CA GLN A 182 19.99 -3.27 -4.45
C GLN A 182 19.15 -3.25 -5.74
N PHE A 183 17.84 -3.43 -5.61
CA PHE A 183 16.88 -3.41 -6.72
C PHE A 183 16.21 -2.04 -6.92
N THR A 184 16.42 -1.08 -6.01
CA THR A 184 15.80 0.25 -6.13
C THR A 184 16.55 1.11 -7.16
N LYS A 185 15.87 1.44 -8.28
CA LYS A 185 16.37 2.37 -9.31
C LYS A 185 15.72 3.75 -9.21
N ILE A 186 14.60 3.85 -8.49
CA ILE A 186 13.78 5.05 -8.36
C ILE A 186 14.11 5.72 -7.03
N GLU A 187 14.41 7.03 -7.05
CA GLU A 187 14.86 7.77 -5.86
C GLU A 187 13.83 7.77 -4.70
N SER A 188 12.53 7.85 -5.01
CA SER A 188 11.48 7.73 -3.99
C SER A 188 11.46 6.35 -3.32
N HIS A 189 11.75 5.28 -4.07
CA HIS A 189 11.84 3.93 -3.52
C HIS A 189 13.04 3.78 -2.59
N LYS A 190 14.22 4.35 -2.97
CA LYS A 190 15.39 4.38 -2.09
C LYS A 190 15.10 5.07 -0.76
N LYS A 191 14.45 6.24 -0.82
CA LYS A 191 14.05 6.98 0.39
C LYS A 191 13.13 6.19 1.29
N ALA A 192 12.16 5.45 0.73
CA ALA A 192 11.26 4.59 1.48
C ALA A 192 12.02 3.46 2.18
N VAL A 193 12.94 2.77 1.48
CA VAL A 193 13.77 1.72 2.07
C VAL A 193 14.67 2.26 3.19
N ILE A 194 15.33 3.41 2.98
CA ILE A 194 16.15 4.07 4.00
C ILE A 194 15.31 4.45 5.23
N LYS A 195 14.09 4.96 5.04
CA LYS A 195 13.16 5.26 6.13
C LYS A 195 12.89 4.00 6.98
N HIS A 196 12.57 2.88 6.35
CA HIS A 196 12.34 1.61 7.04
C HIS A 196 13.60 1.10 7.75
N ALA A 197 14.78 1.20 7.14
CA ALA A 197 16.04 0.82 7.77
C ALA A 197 16.32 1.62 9.05
N LYS A 198 16.04 2.94 9.05
CA LYS A 198 16.13 3.78 10.25
C LYS A 198 15.16 3.34 11.33
N MET A 199 13.93 2.95 10.98
CA MET A 199 12.95 2.44 11.95
C MET A 199 13.37 1.09 12.55
N VAL A 200 13.95 0.19 11.74
CA VAL A 200 14.47 -1.10 12.21
C VAL A 200 15.70 -0.90 13.12
N LEU A 201 16.61 -0.01 12.74
CA LEU A 201 17.76 0.33 13.59
C LEU A 201 17.29 0.89 14.95
N SER A 202 16.35 1.84 14.92
CA SER A 202 15.82 2.45 16.14
C SER A 202 15.19 1.43 17.09
N ILE A 203 14.36 0.50 16.59
CA ILE A 203 13.76 -0.53 17.45
C ILE A 203 14.82 -1.50 17.98
N GLY A 204 15.84 -1.83 17.18
CA GLY A 204 16.96 -2.66 17.62
C GLY A 204 17.76 -2.02 18.74
N GLU A 205 18.10 -0.74 18.62
CA GLU A 205 18.84 0.01 19.67
C GLU A 205 18.05 0.10 20.99
N GLN A 206 16.72 0.11 20.92
CA GLN A 206 15.85 0.18 22.10
C GLN A 206 15.65 -1.19 22.77
N THR A 207 15.76 -2.29 22.06
CA THR A 207 15.29 -3.61 22.54
C THR A 207 16.37 -4.68 22.62
N ILE A 208 17.42 -4.60 21.81
CA ILE A 208 18.55 -5.54 21.85
C ILE A 208 19.47 -5.17 23.02
N LYS A 209 19.75 -6.13 23.88
CA LYS A 209 20.60 -5.92 25.10
C LYS A 209 22.05 -6.31 24.86
N GLU A 210 22.28 -7.31 23.99
CA GLU A 210 23.64 -7.83 23.75
C GLU A 210 24.41 -6.89 22.78
N LYS A 211 25.59 -6.44 23.24
CA LYS A 211 26.41 -5.46 22.51
C LYS A 211 26.85 -5.96 21.12
N ASN A 212 27.20 -7.24 21.03
CA ASN A 212 27.63 -7.80 19.74
C ASN A 212 26.50 -7.81 18.72
N ASP A 213 25.28 -8.13 19.16
CA ASP A 213 24.08 -8.11 18.29
C ASP A 213 23.73 -6.69 17.85
N ILE A 214 23.86 -5.70 18.76
CA ILE A 214 23.67 -4.27 18.40
C ILE A 214 24.72 -3.82 17.39
N ASN A 215 25.98 -4.20 17.57
CA ASN A 215 27.06 -3.85 16.65
C ASN A 215 26.83 -4.49 15.27
N ASP A 216 26.45 -5.76 15.21
CA ASP A 216 26.10 -6.45 13.96
C ASP A 216 24.94 -5.74 13.24
N LEU A 217 23.89 -5.36 13.97
CA LEU A 217 22.79 -4.58 13.40
C LEU A 217 23.25 -3.24 12.83
N LYS A 218 24.12 -2.50 13.56
CA LYS A 218 24.67 -1.21 13.11
C LYS A 218 25.54 -1.35 11.88
N ASP A 219 26.38 -2.37 11.80
CA ASP A 219 27.25 -2.65 10.66
C ASP A 219 26.42 -2.97 9.41
N ARG A 220 25.31 -3.68 9.56
CA ARG A 220 24.35 -3.93 8.48
C ARG A 220 23.61 -2.65 8.07
N ALA A 221 23.16 -1.86 9.04
CA ALA A 221 22.49 -0.59 8.80
C ALA A 221 23.40 0.42 8.06
N ALA A 222 24.70 0.46 8.37
CA ALA A 222 25.67 1.33 7.72
C ALA A 222 25.72 1.10 6.20
N LYS A 223 25.53 -0.13 5.73
CA LYS A 223 25.51 -0.48 4.30
C LYS A 223 24.36 0.15 3.52
N ILE A 224 23.28 0.49 4.22
CA ILE A 224 22.05 1.02 3.62
C ILE A 224 21.88 2.53 3.89
N LEU A 225 22.51 3.05 4.94
CA LEU A 225 22.36 4.44 5.39
C LEU A 225 23.53 5.35 4.94
N SER A 226 24.58 4.76 4.33
CA SER A 226 25.76 5.47 3.79
C SER A 226 25.51 6.21 2.45
#